data_e4fdd50a8758c83ae7e359b94658d03d
#
_entry.id   e4fdd50a8758c83ae7e359b94658d03d
#
_cell.length_a   1.000
_cell.length_b   1.000
_cell.length_c   1.000
_cell.angle_alpha   90.00
_cell.angle_beta   90.00
_cell.angle_gamma   90.00
#
_symmetry.space_group_name_H-M   'P 1'
#
loop_
_entity.id
_entity.type
_entity.pdbx_description
1 polymer ?
#
loop_
_entity_poly.entity_id
_entity_poly.type
_entity_poly.pdbx_seq_one_letter_code
_entity_poly.pdbx_strand_id
1 'polypeptide(L)'
;LEPHGLKFVSGWHSLNLLTHSVEDEKKAIQPHLDLLKAMGCKVCIVCETSNAIHGNDDAALNNSPVLAGDQWAKFGADVELIAAYCADQGIDLVYHHHMGTIVETADEIHAFMDSTGPKTKLLLDTGHAWFGGADPKELATRYMDRVGHIHCKNVRPAISKQVREEGLSFLEGVRRGVFTVPGDAEGGVAFEPVLKIAGEHGYSGWLVIEAEQDPNVRNPFEYQSLGLKSLRDMAEKTGLDKGDI
;
A
#
# COMPACT_ATOMS: atom_id res chain seq x y z
N LEU A 1 -8.65 -20.27 10.49
CA LEU A 1 -9.02 -18.89 10.85
C LEU A 1 -10.32 -18.86 11.67
N GLU A 2 -11.40 -19.51 11.20
CA GLU A 2 -12.70 -19.53 11.87
C GLU A 2 -12.66 -19.89 13.37
N PRO A 3 -11.89 -20.91 13.84
CA PRO A 3 -11.82 -21.23 15.27
C PRO A 3 -11.25 -20.10 16.13
N HIS A 4 -10.59 -19.12 15.50
CA HIS A 4 -10.00 -17.95 16.17
C HIS A 4 -10.74 -16.65 15.88
N GLY A 5 -11.88 -16.70 15.18
CA GLY A 5 -12.63 -15.50 14.79
C GLY A 5 -11.90 -14.61 13.79
N LEU A 6 -10.89 -15.13 13.10
CA LEU A 6 -10.11 -14.38 12.13
C LEU A 6 -10.73 -14.44 10.73
N LYS A 7 -10.63 -13.34 9.98
CA LYS A 7 -11.08 -13.22 8.59
C LYS A 7 -9.92 -12.82 7.70
N PHE A 8 -9.96 -13.23 6.44
CA PHE A 8 -9.10 -12.67 5.41
C PHE A 8 -9.60 -11.29 5.01
N VAL A 9 -8.67 -10.36 4.81
CA VAL A 9 -8.97 -8.98 4.41
C VAL A 9 -8.74 -8.79 2.92
N SER A 10 -7.59 -9.22 2.43
CA SER A 10 -7.14 -9.03 1.04
C SER A 10 -5.94 -9.94 0.77
N GLY A 11 -5.40 -9.85 -0.44
CA GLY A 11 -4.16 -10.52 -0.84
C GLY A 11 -3.47 -9.76 -1.96
N TRP A 12 -2.17 -9.99 -2.10
CA TRP A 12 -1.30 -9.35 -3.08
C TRP A 12 -1.22 -10.15 -4.37
N HIS A 13 -1.36 -9.47 -5.51
CA HIS A 13 -1.04 -9.98 -6.84
C HIS A 13 -0.05 -9.04 -7.54
N SER A 14 1.04 -9.60 -8.04
CA SER A 14 2.04 -8.87 -8.81
C SER A 14 1.57 -8.67 -10.25
N LEU A 15 1.31 -7.42 -10.67
CA LEU A 15 1.05 -7.08 -12.06
C LEU A 15 2.35 -7.08 -12.86
N ASN A 16 2.26 -7.42 -14.14
CA ASN A 16 3.36 -7.42 -15.10
C ASN A 16 2.96 -6.73 -16.42
N LEU A 17 2.18 -5.65 -16.36
CA LEU A 17 1.61 -4.96 -17.52
C LEU A 17 2.65 -4.22 -18.37
N LEU A 18 3.87 -4.01 -17.87
CA LEU A 18 4.97 -3.49 -18.70
C LEU A 18 5.51 -4.53 -19.70
N THR A 19 5.27 -5.81 -19.43
CA THR A 19 5.78 -6.93 -20.23
C THR A 19 4.69 -7.87 -20.77
N HIS A 20 3.53 -7.89 -20.14
CA HIS A 20 2.39 -8.72 -20.52
C HIS A 20 1.28 -7.89 -21.19
N SER A 21 0.45 -8.55 -21.98
CA SER A 21 -0.79 -7.96 -22.44
C SER A 21 -1.84 -7.94 -21.32
N VAL A 22 -2.85 -7.06 -21.43
CA VAL A 22 -4.01 -7.04 -20.53
C VAL A 22 -4.72 -8.39 -20.46
N GLU A 23 -4.83 -9.09 -21.61
CA GLU A 23 -5.49 -10.40 -21.66
C GLU A 23 -4.68 -11.51 -20.98
N ASP A 24 -3.36 -11.45 -21.01
CA ASP A 24 -2.51 -12.40 -20.27
C ASP A 24 -2.56 -12.08 -18.78
N GLU A 25 -2.59 -10.81 -18.40
CA GLU A 25 -2.71 -10.38 -16.99
C GLU A 25 -4.07 -10.79 -16.38
N LYS A 26 -5.18 -10.68 -17.14
CA LYS A 26 -6.49 -11.20 -16.71
C LYS A 26 -6.45 -12.70 -16.39
N LYS A 27 -5.75 -13.49 -17.22
CA LYS A 27 -5.56 -14.92 -16.96
C LYS A 27 -4.69 -15.17 -15.72
N ALA A 28 -3.64 -14.37 -15.54
CA ALA A 28 -2.72 -14.51 -14.42
C ALA A 28 -3.38 -14.17 -13.07
N ILE A 29 -4.18 -13.12 -13.02
CA ILE A 29 -4.86 -12.68 -11.79
C ILE A 29 -6.06 -13.56 -11.42
N GLN A 30 -6.70 -14.26 -12.37
CA GLN A 30 -7.95 -14.98 -12.13
C GLN A 30 -7.88 -15.99 -10.97
N PRO A 31 -6.86 -16.87 -10.86
CA PRO A 31 -6.77 -17.78 -9.71
C PRO A 31 -6.73 -17.07 -8.36
N HIS A 32 -6.10 -15.89 -8.31
CA HIS A 32 -6.05 -15.09 -7.11
C HIS A 32 -7.41 -14.47 -6.75
N LEU A 33 -8.15 -13.97 -7.76
CA LEU A 33 -9.51 -13.48 -7.57
C LEU A 33 -10.46 -14.59 -7.08
N ASP A 34 -10.32 -15.81 -7.61
CA ASP A 34 -11.12 -16.96 -7.16
C ASP A 34 -10.84 -17.29 -5.70
N LEU A 35 -9.56 -17.24 -5.27
CA LEU A 35 -9.19 -17.41 -3.86
C LEU A 35 -9.80 -16.32 -2.99
N LEU A 36 -9.66 -15.04 -3.39
CA LEU A 36 -10.21 -13.91 -2.63
C LEU A 36 -11.73 -14.00 -2.48
N LYS A 37 -12.45 -14.38 -3.54
CA LYS A 37 -13.89 -14.64 -3.49
C LYS A 37 -14.25 -15.75 -2.51
N ALA A 38 -13.53 -16.87 -2.58
CA ALA A 38 -13.75 -18.01 -1.68
C ALA A 38 -13.52 -17.65 -0.22
N MET A 39 -12.60 -16.71 0.04
CA MET A 39 -12.30 -16.19 1.40
C MET A 39 -13.19 -15.02 1.83
N GLY A 40 -14.12 -14.57 0.96
CA GLY A 40 -15.03 -13.46 1.27
C GLY A 40 -14.39 -12.07 1.19
N CYS A 41 -13.17 -11.96 0.65
CA CYS A 41 -12.49 -10.69 0.46
C CYS A 41 -13.19 -9.82 -0.60
N LYS A 42 -13.08 -8.50 -0.42
CA LYS A 42 -13.64 -7.51 -1.34
C LYS A 42 -12.58 -6.69 -2.07
N VAL A 43 -11.32 -6.86 -1.69
CA VAL A 43 -10.19 -6.07 -2.16
C VAL A 43 -9.10 -7.00 -2.66
N CYS A 44 -8.54 -6.68 -3.84
CA CYS A 44 -7.34 -7.27 -4.40
C CYS A 44 -6.25 -6.21 -4.44
N ILE A 45 -5.16 -6.44 -3.73
CA ILE A 45 -3.99 -5.54 -3.71
C ILE A 45 -3.12 -5.88 -4.91
N VAL A 46 -2.74 -4.88 -5.70
CA VAL A 46 -1.84 -5.05 -6.84
C VAL A 46 -0.74 -4.00 -6.85
N CYS A 47 0.39 -4.37 -7.45
CA CYS A 47 1.50 -3.47 -7.75
C CYS A 47 2.17 -3.94 -9.06
N GLU A 48 2.64 -3.03 -9.90
CA GLU A 48 3.46 -3.37 -11.07
C GLU A 48 4.86 -3.78 -10.64
N THR A 49 5.27 -4.98 -11.00
CA THR A 49 6.51 -5.57 -10.51
C THR A 49 7.48 -6.03 -11.60
N SER A 50 7.16 -5.85 -12.90
CA SER A 50 7.99 -6.35 -14.02
C SER A 50 9.45 -5.92 -13.94
N ASN A 51 9.71 -4.72 -13.44
CA ASN A 51 11.04 -4.13 -13.30
C ASN A 51 11.35 -3.65 -11.88
N ALA A 52 10.56 -4.10 -10.90
CA ALA A 52 10.73 -3.71 -9.51
C ALA A 52 12.06 -4.22 -8.93
N ILE A 53 12.66 -3.41 -8.06
CA ILE A 53 13.95 -3.71 -7.41
C ILE A 53 13.83 -3.98 -5.91
N HIS A 54 12.64 -3.87 -5.33
CA HIS A 54 12.42 -4.03 -3.88
C HIS A 54 12.83 -5.40 -3.34
N GLY A 55 12.80 -6.45 -4.17
CA GLY A 55 13.26 -7.80 -3.80
C GLY A 55 14.74 -8.07 -4.07
N ASN A 56 15.52 -7.11 -4.55
CA ASN A 56 16.92 -7.28 -4.91
C ASN A 56 17.85 -6.62 -3.88
N ASP A 57 18.60 -7.43 -3.16
CA ASP A 57 19.55 -6.96 -2.14
C ASP A 57 20.72 -6.16 -2.70
N ASP A 58 21.09 -6.38 -3.97
CA ASP A 58 22.20 -5.69 -4.63
C ASP A 58 21.77 -4.38 -5.30
N ALA A 59 20.49 -4.07 -5.33
CA ALA A 59 19.96 -2.87 -5.96
C ALA A 59 19.75 -1.75 -4.94
N ALA A 60 20.52 -0.68 -5.05
CA ALA A 60 20.29 0.52 -4.26
C ALA A 60 18.91 1.10 -4.54
N LEU A 61 18.16 1.42 -3.48
CA LEU A 61 16.79 1.97 -3.60
C LEU A 61 16.73 3.29 -4.38
N ASN A 62 17.85 4.01 -4.44
CA ASN A 62 17.97 5.23 -5.25
C ASN A 62 17.90 4.97 -6.78
N ASN A 63 17.98 3.71 -7.20
CA ASN A 63 17.86 3.28 -8.58
C ASN A 63 16.49 2.70 -8.92
N SER A 64 15.45 3.09 -8.18
CA SER A 64 14.07 2.68 -8.47
C SER A 64 13.71 2.96 -9.93
N PRO A 65 12.99 2.05 -10.60
CA PRO A 65 12.63 2.23 -11.99
C PRO A 65 11.69 3.44 -12.16
N VAL A 66 11.83 4.14 -13.27
CA VAL A 66 11.02 5.31 -13.62
C VAL A 66 10.27 5.04 -14.91
N LEU A 67 8.99 5.37 -14.95
CA LEU A 67 8.18 5.31 -16.16
C LEU A 67 8.28 6.64 -16.92
N ALA A 68 8.58 6.59 -18.22
CA ALA A 68 8.65 7.80 -19.04
C ALA A 68 7.27 8.46 -19.18
N GLY A 69 7.23 9.78 -19.33
CA GLY A 69 5.99 10.55 -19.27
C GLY A 69 4.88 10.13 -20.25
N ASP A 70 5.25 9.70 -21.46
CA ASP A 70 4.32 9.22 -22.49
C ASP A 70 3.79 7.78 -22.23
N GLN A 71 4.44 7.01 -21.36
CA GLN A 71 4.03 5.66 -21.01
C GLN A 71 2.92 5.61 -19.97
N TRP A 72 2.74 6.67 -19.16
CA TRP A 72 1.71 6.72 -18.12
C TRP A 72 0.29 6.50 -18.66
N ALA A 73 -0.04 7.13 -19.78
CA ALA A 73 -1.37 7.01 -20.37
C ALA A 73 -1.72 5.55 -20.75
N LYS A 74 -0.75 4.83 -21.34
CA LYS A 74 -0.95 3.41 -21.67
C LYS A 74 -1.03 2.56 -20.41
N PHE A 75 -0.08 2.73 -19.49
CA PHE A 75 -0.04 1.95 -18.26
C PHE A 75 -1.32 2.14 -17.42
N GLY A 76 -1.76 3.39 -17.23
CA GLY A 76 -2.99 3.69 -16.51
C GLY A 76 -4.24 3.12 -17.16
N ALA A 77 -4.34 3.16 -18.50
CA ALA A 77 -5.44 2.54 -19.23
C ALA A 77 -5.45 1.00 -19.08
N ASP A 78 -4.29 0.36 -19.12
CA ASP A 78 -4.16 -1.09 -18.96
C ASP A 78 -4.55 -1.51 -17.52
N VAL A 79 -4.10 -0.78 -16.50
CA VAL A 79 -4.52 -1.02 -15.10
C VAL A 79 -6.02 -0.84 -14.92
N GLU A 80 -6.62 0.19 -15.53
CA GLU A 80 -8.07 0.42 -15.46
C GLU A 80 -8.87 -0.74 -16.07
N LEU A 81 -8.37 -1.37 -17.16
CA LEU A 81 -8.99 -2.56 -17.74
C LEU A 81 -8.92 -3.77 -16.80
N ILE A 82 -7.84 -3.94 -16.05
CA ILE A 82 -7.74 -4.99 -15.03
C ILE A 82 -8.66 -4.66 -13.85
N ALA A 83 -8.72 -3.39 -13.42
CA ALA A 83 -9.61 -2.96 -12.36
C ALA A 83 -11.09 -3.19 -12.72
N ALA A 84 -11.49 -2.88 -13.94
CA ALA A 84 -12.83 -3.19 -14.43
C ALA A 84 -13.12 -4.70 -14.40
N TYR A 85 -12.16 -5.53 -14.85
CA TYR A 85 -12.27 -6.98 -14.80
C TYR A 85 -12.44 -7.54 -13.38
N CYS A 86 -11.74 -6.96 -12.39
CA CYS A 86 -11.89 -7.31 -10.97
C CYS A 86 -13.27 -6.87 -10.45
N ALA A 87 -13.70 -5.64 -10.77
CA ALA A 87 -14.97 -5.09 -10.33
C ALA A 87 -16.17 -5.87 -10.85
N ASP A 88 -16.13 -6.37 -12.08
CA ASP A 88 -17.15 -7.25 -12.68
C ASP A 88 -17.32 -8.56 -11.89
N GLN A 89 -16.31 -8.95 -11.11
CA GLN A 89 -16.31 -10.10 -10.23
C GLN A 89 -16.61 -9.77 -8.75
N GLY A 90 -16.93 -8.51 -8.45
CA GLY A 90 -17.27 -8.04 -7.12
C GLY A 90 -16.07 -7.82 -6.20
N ILE A 91 -14.87 -7.61 -6.78
CA ILE A 91 -13.63 -7.31 -6.07
C ILE A 91 -13.08 -5.97 -6.56
N ASP A 92 -12.80 -5.06 -5.63
CA ASP A 92 -12.12 -3.81 -5.93
C ASP A 92 -10.61 -4.05 -6.10
N LEU A 93 -10.05 -3.63 -7.22
CA LEU A 93 -8.61 -3.53 -7.37
C LEU A 93 -8.11 -2.28 -6.66
N VAL A 94 -7.14 -2.44 -5.77
CA VAL A 94 -6.43 -1.33 -5.11
C VAL A 94 -4.96 -1.38 -5.48
N TYR A 95 -4.46 -0.32 -6.10
CA TYR A 95 -3.07 -0.22 -6.49
C TYR A 95 -2.22 0.24 -5.32
N HIS A 96 -1.22 -0.56 -4.97
CA HIS A 96 -0.26 -0.27 -3.92
C HIS A 96 0.97 0.41 -4.53
N HIS A 97 1.13 1.71 -4.26
CA HIS A 97 2.40 2.39 -4.50
C HIS A 97 3.45 1.84 -3.52
N HIS A 98 4.64 1.52 -4.02
CA HIS A 98 5.61 0.79 -3.23
C HIS A 98 7.04 1.22 -3.55
N MET A 99 7.89 1.28 -2.52
CA MET A 99 9.31 1.53 -2.69
C MET A 99 9.94 0.54 -3.67
N GLY A 100 10.84 1.03 -4.53
CA GLY A 100 11.53 0.18 -5.51
C GLY A 100 10.69 -0.22 -6.72
N THR A 101 9.57 0.46 -7.00
CA THR A 101 8.70 0.24 -8.16
C THR A 101 8.54 1.52 -8.98
N ILE A 102 7.81 1.46 -10.10
CA ILE A 102 7.53 2.63 -10.96
C ILE A 102 6.55 3.63 -10.35
N VAL A 103 5.89 3.29 -9.24
CA VAL A 103 4.98 4.20 -8.51
C VAL A 103 5.48 4.26 -7.06
N GLU A 104 6.45 5.13 -6.80
CA GLU A 104 7.12 5.28 -5.50
C GLU A 104 6.94 6.69 -4.93
N THR A 105 7.24 7.71 -5.73
CA THR A 105 7.27 9.11 -5.31
C THR A 105 5.90 9.80 -5.42
N ALA A 106 5.76 11.00 -4.81
CA ALA A 106 4.54 11.79 -4.92
C ALA A 106 4.15 12.06 -6.39
N ASP A 107 5.12 12.49 -7.22
CA ASP A 107 4.87 12.80 -8.62
C ASP A 107 4.41 11.56 -9.41
N GLU A 108 4.98 10.40 -9.12
CA GLU A 108 4.60 9.13 -9.75
C GLU A 108 3.21 8.66 -9.30
N ILE A 109 2.88 8.81 -8.01
CA ILE A 109 1.53 8.53 -7.51
C ILE A 109 0.51 9.45 -8.19
N HIS A 110 0.81 10.73 -8.34
CA HIS A 110 -0.06 11.67 -9.04
C HIS A 110 -0.21 11.30 -10.53
N ALA A 111 0.90 11.04 -11.23
CA ALA A 111 0.88 10.65 -12.64
C ALA A 111 0.07 9.35 -12.85
N PHE A 112 0.23 8.37 -11.96
CA PHE A 112 -0.54 7.14 -11.97
C PHE A 112 -2.05 7.41 -11.79
N MET A 113 -2.42 8.11 -10.73
CA MET A 113 -3.82 8.39 -10.43
C MET A 113 -4.51 9.24 -11.50
N ASP A 114 -3.78 10.18 -12.10
CA ASP A 114 -4.29 11.03 -13.19
C ASP A 114 -4.40 10.25 -14.53
N SER A 115 -3.65 9.16 -14.71
CA SER A 115 -3.70 8.30 -15.89
C SER A 115 -4.71 7.16 -15.81
N THR A 116 -5.29 6.90 -14.63
CA THR A 116 -6.26 5.82 -14.40
C THR A 116 -7.68 6.33 -14.28
N GLY A 117 -8.66 5.47 -14.57
CA GLY A 117 -10.08 5.75 -14.43
C GLY A 117 -10.63 5.43 -13.02
N PRO A 118 -11.97 5.51 -12.86
CA PRO A 118 -12.63 5.39 -11.56
C PRO A 118 -12.68 3.97 -10.99
N LYS A 119 -12.39 2.94 -11.79
CA LYS A 119 -12.37 1.56 -11.31
C LYS A 119 -11.06 1.23 -10.58
N THR A 120 -9.98 1.91 -10.93
CA THR A 120 -8.70 1.80 -10.22
C THR A 120 -8.76 2.58 -8.92
N LYS A 121 -8.68 1.87 -7.81
CA LYS A 121 -8.60 2.50 -6.48
C LYS A 121 -7.16 2.53 -6.00
N LEU A 122 -6.87 3.45 -5.10
CA LEU A 122 -5.58 3.57 -4.42
C LEU A 122 -5.61 2.75 -3.13
N LEU A 123 -4.58 1.95 -2.91
CA LEU A 123 -4.18 1.56 -1.57
C LEU A 123 -3.27 2.68 -1.05
N LEU A 124 -3.73 3.40 -0.04
CA LEU A 124 -2.94 4.42 0.63
C LEU A 124 -2.09 3.75 1.71
N ASP A 125 -0.82 3.49 1.42
CA ASP A 125 0.17 3.07 2.42
C ASP A 125 0.90 4.31 2.96
N THR A 126 0.67 4.61 4.22
CA THR A 126 1.23 5.82 4.84
C THR A 126 2.75 5.77 4.99
N GLY A 127 3.33 4.59 5.16
CA GLY A 127 4.77 4.40 5.30
C GLY A 127 5.50 4.48 3.96
N HIS A 128 5.01 3.75 2.95
CA HIS A 128 5.59 3.84 1.60
C HIS A 128 5.47 5.25 1.03
N ALA A 129 4.33 5.94 1.21
CA ALA A 129 4.17 7.34 0.83
C ALA A 129 5.24 8.22 1.49
N TRP A 130 5.35 8.14 2.81
CA TRP A 130 6.30 8.95 3.57
C TRP A 130 7.76 8.67 3.16
N PHE A 131 8.14 7.40 2.99
CA PHE A 131 9.49 6.98 2.59
C PHE A 131 9.80 7.39 1.13
N GLY A 132 8.81 7.37 0.25
CA GLY A 132 8.89 7.88 -1.13
C GLY A 132 8.90 9.42 -1.23
N GLY A 133 8.78 10.13 -0.10
CA GLY A 133 8.79 11.60 -0.06
C GLY A 133 7.42 12.25 -0.30
N ALA A 134 6.33 11.47 -0.33
CA ALA A 134 4.99 12.00 -0.39
C ALA A 134 4.44 12.30 1.03
N ASP A 135 3.58 13.30 1.15
CA ASP A 135 2.80 13.53 2.38
C ASP A 135 1.53 12.67 2.37
N PRO A 136 1.40 11.67 3.27
CA PRO A 136 0.19 10.84 3.34
C PRO A 136 -1.10 11.64 3.54
N LYS A 137 -1.03 12.78 4.23
CA LYS A 137 -2.17 13.68 4.40
C LYS A 137 -2.57 14.34 3.09
N GLU A 138 -1.61 14.80 2.30
CA GLU A 138 -1.86 15.38 0.97
C GLU A 138 -2.51 14.36 0.05
N LEU A 139 -1.96 13.14 -0.01
CA LEU A 139 -2.54 12.05 -0.80
C LEU A 139 -3.97 11.70 -0.34
N ALA A 140 -4.21 11.64 0.97
CA ALA A 140 -5.55 11.46 1.53
C ALA A 140 -6.49 12.59 1.11
N THR A 141 -6.06 13.85 1.22
CA THR A 141 -6.87 15.02 0.83
C THR A 141 -7.27 14.98 -0.64
N ARG A 142 -6.35 14.53 -1.51
CA ARG A 142 -6.58 14.55 -2.96
C ARG A 142 -7.36 13.33 -3.46
N TYR A 143 -7.15 12.17 -2.87
CA TYR A 143 -7.59 10.89 -3.45
C TYR A 143 -8.53 10.07 -2.58
N MET A 144 -8.99 10.55 -1.40
CA MET A 144 -9.79 9.72 -0.48
C MET A 144 -11.01 9.09 -1.13
N ASP A 145 -11.67 9.78 -2.06
CA ASP A 145 -12.82 9.24 -2.79
C ASP A 145 -12.47 8.02 -3.68
N ARG A 146 -11.18 7.83 -3.96
CA ARG A 146 -10.63 6.70 -4.70
C ARG A 146 -9.78 5.77 -3.84
N VAL A 147 -9.66 6.01 -2.53
CA VAL A 147 -8.96 5.10 -1.62
C VAL A 147 -9.87 3.92 -1.29
N GLY A 148 -9.43 2.71 -1.66
CA GLY A 148 -10.16 1.47 -1.38
C GLY A 148 -9.58 0.66 -0.22
N HIS A 149 -8.36 0.99 0.22
CA HIS A 149 -7.65 0.28 1.30
C HIS A 149 -6.60 1.18 1.94
N ILE A 150 -6.36 1.02 3.23
CA ILE A 150 -5.35 1.82 3.95
C ILE A 150 -4.40 0.90 4.70
N HIS A 151 -3.11 1.02 4.42
CA HIS A 151 -2.04 0.46 5.24
C HIS A 151 -1.50 1.53 6.19
N CYS A 152 -1.64 1.27 7.48
CA CYS A 152 -1.15 2.11 8.56
C CYS A 152 0.28 1.68 8.93
N LYS A 153 1.21 1.96 8.04
CA LYS A 153 2.64 1.69 8.19
C LYS A 153 3.35 2.96 8.66
N ASN A 154 4.23 2.84 9.63
CA ASN A 154 5.03 3.96 10.12
C ASN A 154 6.49 3.83 9.64
N VAL A 155 7.23 4.92 9.67
CA VAL A 155 8.62 4.99 9.20
C VAL A 155 9.48 5.64 10.26
N ARG A 156 10.70 5.12 10.50
CA ARG A 156 11.72 5.78 11.31
C ARG A 156 12.55 6.72 10.44
N PRO A 157 12.42 8.05 10.61
CA PRO A 157 13.06 9.05 9.74
C PRO A 157 14.57 8.91 9.66
N ALA A 158 15.22 8.61 10.80
CA ALA A 158 16.68 8.47 10.85
C ALA A 158 17.18 7.31 9.96
N ILE A 159 16.46 6.18 9.96
CA ILE A 159 16.82 5.00 9.15
C ILE A 159 16.48 5.24 7.68
N SER A 160 15.32 5.84 7.38
CA SER A 160 14.95 6.21 6.01
C SER A 160 16.00 7.11 5.37
N LYS A 161 16.47 8.12 6.10
CA LYS A 161 17.55 9.00 5.67
C LYS A 161 18.84 8.20 5.40
N GLN A 162 19.23 7.30 6.31
CA GLN A 162 20.42 6.46 6.16
C GLN A 162 20.34 5.59 4.91
N VAL A 163 19.18 4.96 4.63
CA VAL A 163 18.98 4.13 3.43
C VAL A 163 19.27 4.94 2.15
N ARG A 164 18.79 6.17 2.08
CA ARG A 164 19.00 7.04 0.92
C ARG A 164 20.44 7.54 0.81
N GLU A 165 21.05 7.97 1.91
CA GLU A 165 22.40 8.54 1.92
C GLU A 165 23.49 7.48 1.65
N GLU A 166 23.31 6.26 2.16
CA GLU A 166 24.24 5.15 1.96
C GLU A 166 23.96 4.35 0.67
N GLY A 167 22.88 4.65 -0.05
CA GLY A 167 22.49 3.92 -1.26
C GLY A 167 22.18 2.45 -0.99
N LEU A 168 21.46 2.17 0.09
CA LEU A 168 21.12 0.80 0.49
C LEU A 168 19.96 0.25 -0.34
N SER A 169 19.84 -1.09 -0.34
CA SER A 169 18.67 -1.77 -0.90
C SER A 169 17.43 -1.57 -0.01
N PHE A 170 16.25 -1.80 -0.57
CA PHE A 170 15.01 -1.81 0.19
C PHE A 170 15.05 -2.82 1.33
N LEU A 171 15.48 -4.05 1.06
CA LEU A 171 15.54 -5.13 2.05
C LEU A 171 16.54 -4.80 3.18
N GLU A 172 17.67 -4.16 2.88
CA GLU A 172 18.60 -3.72 3.93
C GLU A 172 17.97 -2.63 4.80
N GLY A 173 17.19 -1.71 4.21
CA GLY A 173 16.39 -0.74 4.95
C GLY A 173 15.39 -1.42 5.91
N VAL A 174 14.70 -2.45 5.45
CA VAL A 174 13.78 -3.26 6.26
C VAL A 174 14.53 -3.95 7.42
N ARG A 175 15.67 -4.58 7.16
CA ARG A 175 16.50 -5.21 8.20
C ARG A 175 16.97 -4.22 9.25
N ARG A 176 17.35 -3.02 8.85
CA ARG A 176 17.72 -1.95 9.79
C ARG A 176 16.50 -1.38 10.54
N GLY A 177 15.30 -1.72 10.10
CA GLY A 177 14.04 -1.36 10.74
C GLY A 177 13.52 0.01 10.33
N VAL A 178 13.59 0.33 9.04
CA VAL A 178 13.03 1.56 8.47
C VAL A 178 11.52 1.66 8.75
N PHE A 179 10.81 0.54 8.66
CA PHE A 179 9.38 0.50 8.95
C PHE A 179 9.08 0.13 10.40
N THR A 180 7.94 0.61 10.88
CA THR A 180 7.42 0.33 12.21
C THR A 180 5.89 0.49 12.24
N VAL A 181 5.29 0.44 13.41
CA VAL A 181 3.84 0.50 13.63
C VAL A 181 3.37 1.89 14.09
N PRO A 182 2.07 2.20 13.96
CA PRO A 182 1.48 3.36 14.64
C PRO A 182 1.79 3.36 16.14
N GLY A 183 2.13 4.52 16.69
CA GLY A 183 2.45 4.68 18.12
C GLY A 183 3.89 4.41 18.52
N ASP A 184 4.75 3.93 17.62
CA ASP A 184 6.18 3.88 17.88
C ASP A 184 6.72 5.31 18.04
N ALA A 185 7.42 5.56 19.15
CA ALA A 185 7.98 6.88 19.48
C ALA A 185 9.06 7.36 18.50
N GLU A 186 9.70 6.44 17.77
CA GLU A 186 10.68 6.75 16.72
C GLU A 186 10.03 6.98 15.35
N GLY A 187 8.72 6.79 15.22
CA GLY A 187 8.00 6.92 13.96
C GLY A 187 7.74 8.38 13.56
N GLY A 188 7.76 8.65 12.26
CA GLY A 188 7.58 9.99 11.69
C GLY A 188 6.25 10.24 11.01
N VAL A 189 5.40 9.23 10.84
CA VAL A 189 4.12 9.37 10.13
C VAL A 189 3.05 9.96 11.05
N ALA A 190 2.39 11.01 10.58
CA ALA A 190 1.24 11.60 11.26
C ALA A 190 -0.07 10.91 10.80
N PHE A 191 -0.61 9.99 11.58
CA PHE A 191 -1.81 9.22 11.23
C PHE A 191 -3.11 9.99 11.44
N GLU A 192 -3.26 10.75 12.53
CA GLU A 192 -4.52 11.42 12.87
C GLU A 192 -5.10 12.28 11.75
N PRO A 193 -4.30 13.08 10.99
CA PRO A 193 -4.82 13.84 9.86
C PRO A 193 -5.38 12.96 8.74
N VAL A 194 -4.73 11.84 8.44
CA VAL A 194 -5.18 10.88 7.42
C VAL A 194 -6.50 10.23 7.84
N LEU A 195 -6.56 9.75 9.08
CA LEU A 195 -7.77 9.11 9.63
C LEU A 195 -8.95 10.08 9.72
N LYS A 196 -8.68 11.34 10.07
CA LYS A 196 -9.73 12.39 10.08
C LYS A 196 -10.33 12.58 8.69
N ILE A 197 -9.48 12.72 7.65
CA ILE A 197 -9.93 12.85 6.26
C ILE A 197 -10.73 11.61 5.85
N ALA A 198 -10.25 10.42 6.18
CA ALA A 198 -10.96 9.16 5.91
C ALA A 198 -12.37 9.15 6.55
N GLY A 199 -12.49 9.60 7.81
CA GLY A 199 -13.78 9.72 8.50
C GLY A 199 -14.70 10.77 7.87
N GLU A 200 -14.18 11.92 7.47
CA GLU A 200 -14.95 12.99 6.81
C GLU A 200 -15.49 12.55 5.44
N HIS A 201 -14.78 11.67 4.72
CA HIS A 201 -15.20 11.09 3.44
C HIS A 201 -16.02 9.79 3.60
N GLY A 202 -16.30 9.34 4.82
CA GLY A 202 -17.09 8.13 5.05
C GLY A 202 -16.39 6.84 4.64
N TYR A 203 -15.05 6.79 4.73
CA TYR A 203 -14.29 5.57 4.47
C TYR A 203 -14.77 4.43 5.40
N SER A 204 -15.07 3.27 4.83
CA SER A 204 -15.60 2.10 5.53
C SER A 204 -14.80 0.82 5.27
N GLY A 205 -13.57 0.96 4.78
CA GLY A 205 -12.64 -0.15 4.54
C GLY A 205 -11.81 -0.53 5.77
N TRP A 206 -10.82 -1.36 5.55
CA TRP A 206 -9.89 -1.79 6.58
C TRP A 206 -8.78 -0.77 6.84
N LEU A 207 -8.38 -0.64 8.09
CA LEU A 207 -7.15 0.00 8.53
C LEU A 207 -6.17 -1.11 8.92
N VAL A 208 -5.23 -1.41 8.05
CA VAL A 208 -4.30 -2.54 8.23
C VAL A 208 -3.00 -2.04 8.84
N ILE A 209 -2.63 -2.61 10.00
CA ILE A 209 -1.28 -2.38 10.56
C ILE A 209 -0.32 -3.27 9.79
N GLU A 210 0.61 -2.67 9.10
CA GLU A 210 1.67 -3.36 8.41
C GLU A 210 3.03 -2.87 8.89
N ALA A 211 3.85 -3.79 9.38
CA ALA A 211 5.21 -3.51 9.82
C ALA A 211 6.15 -4.54 9.20
N GLU A 212 6.85 -4.13 8.17
CA GLU A 212 7.94 -4.94 7.61
C GLU A 212 9.16 -4.81 8.55
N GLN A 213 9.28 -5.74 9.47
CA GLN A 213 10.32 -5.74 10.49
C GLN A 213 10.93 -7.13 10.64
N ASP A 214 12.22 -7.19 10.98
CA ASP A 214 12.88 -8.46 11.36
C ASP A 214 12.32 -8.96 12.71
N PRO A 215 11.62 -10.10 12.74
CA PRO A 215 11.01 -10.63 13.96
C PRO A 215 12.03 -11.09 15.00
N ASN A 216 13.29 -11.31 14.61
CA ASN A 216 14.36 -11.66 15.55
C ASN A 216 14.85 -10.46 16.35
N VAL A 217 14.65 -9.25 15.82
CA VAL A 217 15.08 -7.98 16.45
C VAL A 217 13.91 -7.27 17.12
N ARG A 218 12.72 -7.37 16.52
CA ARG A 218 11.50 -6.68 16.95
C ARG A 218 10.37 -7.67 17.13
N ASN A 219 10.00 -7.93 18.39
CA ASN A 219 8.97 -8.90 18.74
C ASN A 219 7.62 -8.54 18.07
N PRO A 220 7.09 -9.36 17.15
CA PRO A 220 5.86 -9.03 16.43
C PRO A 220 4.67 -8.80 17.34
N PHE A 221 4.52 -9.56 18.43
CA PHE A 221 3.43 -9.42 19.36
C PHE A 221 3.45 -8.05 20.07
N GLU A 222 4.60 -7.59 20.50
CA GLU A 222 4.76 -6.30 21.18
C GLU A 222 4.44 -5.14 20.21
N TYR A 223 5.04 -5.17 19.02
CA TYR A 223 4.85 -4.12 18.02
C TYR A 223 3.42 -4.10 17.48
N GLN A 224 2.83 -5.24 17.15
CA GLN A 224 1.43 -5.28 16.67
C GLN A 224 0.45 -4.86 17.77
N SER A 225 0.71 -5.21 19.03
CA SER A 225 -0.12 -4.76 20.17
C SER A 225 -0.04 -3.25 20.37
N LEU A 226 1.16 -2.66 20.26
CA LEU A 226 1.35 -1.21 20.28
C LEU A 226 0.60 -0.54 19.14
N GLY A 227 0.80 -1.04 17.91
CA GLY A 227 0.14 -0.52 16.71
C GLY A 227 -1.38 -0.56 16.81
N LEU A 228 -1.93 -1.70 17.22
CA LEU A 228 -3.38 -1.87 17.37
C LEU A 228 -3.98 -0.90 18.40
N LYS A 229 -3.35 -0.80 19.57
CA LYS A 229 -3.80 0.14 20.60
C LYS A 229 -3.80 1.57 20.10
N SER A 230 -2.67 2.02 19.55
CA SER A 230 -2.51 3.39 19.07
C SER A 230 -3.46 3.71 17.91
N LEU A 231 -3.65 2.78 16.98
CA LEU A 231 -4.55 2.98 15.85
C LEU A 231 -6.02 3.06 16.30
N ARG A 232 -6.44 2.22 17.25
CA ARG A 232 -7.79 2.28 17.83
C ARG A 232 -8.04 3.61 18.56
N ASP A 233 -7.11 4.04 19.40
CA ASP A 233 -7.21 5.31 20.12
C ASP A 233 -7.34 6.51 19.14
N MET A 234 -6.63 6.47 18.00
CA MET A 234 -6.72 7.49 16.96
C MET A 234 -8.01 7.39 16.15
N ALA A 235 -8.44 6.20 15.78
CA ALA A 235 -9.68 5.97 15.05
C ALA A 235 -10.91 6.44 15.85
N GLU A 236 -10.95 6.15 17.16
CA GLU A 236 -11.99 6.66 18.05
C GLU A 236 -12.04 8.18 18.08
N LYS A 237 -10.89 8.85 18.25
CA LYS A 237 -10.79 10.31 18.26
C LYS A 237 -11.24 10.96 16.95
N THR A 238 -11.03 10.29 15.84
CA THR A 238 -11.36 10.79 14.49
C THR A 238 -12.75 10.37 14.01
N GLY A 239 -13.49 9.59 14.81
CA GLY A 239 -14.84 9.14 14.52
C GLY A 239 -14.95 8.02 13.48
N LEU A 240 -13.83 7.32 13.21
CA LEU A 240 -13.79 6.14 12.34
C LEU A 240 -14.19 4.84 13.05
N ASP A 241 -14.16 4.80 14.38
CA ASP A 241 -14.50 3.62 15.18
C ASP A 241 -16.03 3.48 15.32
N LYS A 242 -16.72 3.28 14.22
CA LYS A 242 -18.18 3.07 14.17
C LYS A 242 -18.57 1.74 13.55
N GLY A 243 -17.60 0.87 13.27
CA GLY A 243 -17.82 -0.42 12.64
C GLY A 243 -17.67 -1.57 13.63
N ASP A 244 -18.50 -2.61 13.47
CA ASP A 244 -18.28 -3.90 14.12
C ASP A 244 -16.94 -4.48 13.60
N ILE A 245 -16.01 -4.76 14.51
CA ILE A 245 -14.76 -5.47 14.24
C ILE A 245 -15.05 -6.97 14.14
#